data_fede01da7bb8126c22b258d492e22eaf
#
_entry.id   fede01da7bb8126c22b258d492e22eaf
#
_cell.length_a   1.000
_cell.length_b   1.000
_cell.length_c   1.000
_cell.angle_alpha   90.00
_cell.angle_beta   90.00
_cell.angle_gamma   90.00
#
_symmetry.space_group_name_H-M   'P 1'
#
loop_
_entity.id
_entity.type
_entity.pdbx_description
1 polymer ?
#
loop_
_entity_poly.entity_id
_entity_poly.type
_entity_poly.pdbx_seq_one_letter_code
_entity_poly.pdbx_strand_id
1 'polypeptide(L)'
;MKVISFEGFEYSGKSTQIKLLKKYFIKNNIKSTFTREPGGNKDLEKIRNVILKSNFDNLSLIMFFFASRFALLSSIKKSDFIVFDRFFDSTYAYQKYNSKEKKLIISLIKLIDKKFIPKITFYLKLDKKNLIRRKNKRLYSNKFDKKYFGQFSRIQKNYEEISKIKLGERKFVSIDASLSANEVHDKIILNLKKCKLIK
;
A
#
# COMPACT_ATOMS: atom_id res chain seq x y z
N MET A 1 -3.54 -0.04 19.14
CA MET A 1 -3.78 0.16 17.68
C MET A 1 -2.69 -0.56 16.91
N LYS A 2 -3.07 -1.45 16.01
CA LYS A 2 -2.16 -2.22 15.16
C LYS A 2 -2.38 -1.80 13.71
N VAL A 3 -1.31 -1.50 12.97
CA VAL A 3 -1.40 -1.02 11.58
C VAL A 3 -0.95 -2.13 10.62
N ILE A 4 -1.71 -2.33 9.57
CA ILE A 4 -1.43 -3.27 8.46
C ILE A 4 -1.46 -2.47 7.16
N SER A 5 -0.48 -2.65 6.28
CA SER A 5 -0.53 -2.09 4.93
C SER A 5 -0.50 -3.17 3.86
N PHE A 6 -1.24 -2.93 2.78
CA PHE A 6 -1.23 -3.75 1.57
C PHE A 6 -0.56 -2.99 0.45
N GLU A 7 0.46 -3.59 -0.12
CA GLU A 7 1.30 -3.02 -1.15
C GLU A 7 1.38 -3.91 -2.37
N GLY A 8 1.76 -3.35 -3.49
CA GLY A 8 1.94 -4.06 -4.75
C GLY A 8 1.52 -3.24 -5.96
N PHE A 9 1.91 -3.70 -7.12
CA PHE A 9 1.55 -3.05 -8.38
C PHE A 9 0.04 -3.14 -8.62
N GLU A 10 -0.48 -2.39 -9.60
CA GLU A 10 -1.86 -2.54 -10.06
C GLU A 10 -2.09 -4.01 -10.46
N TYR A 11 -3.34 -4.46 -10.36
CA TYR A 11 -3.75 -5.84 -10.69
C TYR A 11 -3.17 -6.93 -9.78
N SER A 12 -2.38 -6.59 -8.73
CA SER A 12 -1.84 -7.59 -7.80
C SER A 12 -2.88 -8.23 -6.87
N GLY A 13 -4.11 -7.71 -6.85
CA GLY A 13 -5.20 -8.30 -6.04
C GLY A 13 -5.37 -7.67 -4.64
N LYS A 14 -4.72 -6.54 -4.33
CA LYS A 14 -4.85 -5.84 -3.04
C LYS A 14 -6.29 -5.66 -2.60
N SER A 15 -7.13 -5.07 -3.45
CA SER A 15 -8.53 -4.78 -3.10
C SER A 15 -9.33 -6.06 -2.82
N THR A 16 -9.01 -7.18 -3.47
CA THR A 16 -9.61 -8.49 -3.18
C THR A 16 -9.22 -8.96 -1.79
N GLN A 17 -7.94 -8.90 -1.45
CA GLN A 17 -7.43 -9.34 -0.15
C GLN A 17 -7.93 -8.46 1.00
N ILE A 18 -8.01 -7.16 0.77
CA ILE A 18 -8.58 -6.21 1.75
C ILE A 18 -10.06 -6.53 2.02
N LYS A 19 -10.83 -6.85 0.97
CA LYS A 19 -12.23 -7.28 1.13
C LYS A 19 -12.36 -8.59 1.91
N LEU A 20 -11.50 -9.57 1.63
CA LEU A 20 -11.47 -10.85 2.36
C LEU A 20 -11.07 -10.63 3.82
N LEU A 21 -10.04 -9.84 4.08
CA LEU A 21 -9.60 -9.52 5.44
C LEU A 21 -10.68 -8.76 6.21
N LYS A 22 -11.41 -7.84 5.56
CA LYS A 22 -12.55 -7.15 6.18
C LYS A 22 -13.64 -8.13 6.60
N LYS A 23 -14.00 -9.08 5.74
CA LYS A 23 -14.97 -10.14 6.08
C LYS A 23 -14.49 -10.99 7.25
N TYR A 24 -13.21 -11.37 7.25
CA TYR A 24 -12.60 -12.13 8.34
C TYR A 24 -12.67 -11.35 9.67
N PHE A 25 -12.33 -10.06 9.67
CA PHE A 25 -12.36 -9.22 10.88
C PHE A 25 -13.79 -9.06 11.42
N ILE A 26 -14.77 -8.84 10.53
CA ILE A 26 -16.19 -8.77 10.94
C ILE A 26 -16.64 -10.10 11.57
N LYS A 27 -16.36 -11.24 10.92
CA LYS A 27 -16.73 -12.57 11.45
C LYS A 27 -16.12 -12.87 12.82
N ASN A 28 -14.94 -12.31 13.12
CA ASN A 28 -14.24 -12.53 14.38
C ASN A 28 -14.39 -11.35 15.37
N ASN A 29 -15.35 -10.44 15.15
CA ASN A 29 -15.62 -9.28 16.01
C ASN A 29 -14.39 -8.39 16.26
N ILE A 30 -13.48 -8.26 15.27
CA ILE A 30 -12.27 -7.44 15.36
C ILE A 30 -12.60 -6.01 14.90
N LYS A 31 -12.52 -5.05 15.84
CA LYS A 31 -12.74 -3.62 15.54
C LYS A 31 -11.64 -3.08 14.64
N SER A 32 -12.00 -2.61 13.45
CA SER A 32 -11.02 -2.24 12.42
C SER A 32 -11.50 -1.11 11.53
N THR A 33 -10.55 -0.26 11.13
CA THR A 33 -10.75 0.80 10.14
C THR A 33 -9.99 0.43 8.87
N PHE A 34 -10.67 0.46 7.74
CA PHE A 34 -10.10 0.24 6.41
C PHE A 34 -10.06 1.56 5.66
N THR A 35 -8.90 1.92 5.15
CA THR A 35 -8.69 3.17 4.41
C THR A 35 -7.74 2.94 3.23
N ARG A 36 -7.56 3.97 2.38
CA ARG A 36 -6.67 3.90 1.21
C ARG A 36 -5.88 5.18 1.02
N GLU A 37 -4.74 5.09 0.37
CA GLU A 37 -3.94 6.25 -0.01
C GLU A 37 -3.63 6.31 -1.51
N PRO A 38 -3.59 7.53 -2.07
CA PRO A 38 -4.14 8.77 -1.51
C PRO A 38 -5.66 8.70 -1.41
N GLY A 39 -6.27 9.44 -0.46
CA GLY A 39 -7.72 9.42 -0.23
C GLY A 39 -8.08 9.02 1.20
N GLY A 40 -9.18 8.30 1.36
CA GLY A 40 -9.59 7.71 2.65
C GLY A 40 -10.68 8.47 3.39
N ASN A 41 -10.96 9.74 3.04
CA ASN A 41 -12.13 10.49 3.47
C ASN A 41 -12.61 11.41 2.34
N LYS A 42 -13.77 12.03 2.50
CA LYS A 42 -14.45 12.81 1.45
C LYS A 42 -13.57 13.91 0.84
N ASP A 43 -12.83 14.64 1.65
CA ASP A 43 -12.00 15.75 1.16
C ASP A 43 -10.70 15.23 0.52
N LEU A 44 -10.08 14.22 1.10
CA LEU A 44 -8.88 13.59 0.54
C LEU A 44 -9.16 12.85 -0.76
N GLU A 45 -10.40 12.40 -1.01
CA GLU A 45 -10.78 11.84 -2.31
C GLU A 45 -10.79 12.91 -3.43
N LYS A 46 -11.10 14.17 -3.11
CA LYS A 46 -10.94 15.29 -4.05
C LYS A 46 -9.46 15.47 -4.40
N ILE A 47 -8.59 15.51 -3.38
CA ILE A 47 -7.13 15.58 -3.55
C ILE A 47 -6.60 14.40 -4.36
N ARG A 48 -7.06 13.17 -4.08
CA ARG A 48 -6.75 11.98 -4.87
C ARG A 48 -7.03 12.19 -6.36
N ASN A 49 -8.21 12.72 -6.69
CA ASN A 49 -8.59 12.97 -8.08
C ASN A 49 -7.64 13.96 -8.76
N VAL A 50 -7.22 15.00 -8.06
CA VAL A 50 -6.22 15.96 -8.56
C VAL A 50 -4.88 15.25 -8.80
N ILE A 51 -4.35 14.54 -7.81
CA ILE A 51 -3.06 13.82 -7.91
C ILE A 51 -3.05 12.84 -9.09
N LEU A 52 -4.13 12.06 -9.27
CA LEU A 52 -4.15 10.98 -10.26
C LEU A 52 -4.45 11.46 -11.70
N LYS A 53 -5.07 12.63 -11.86
CA LYS A 53 -5.44 13.17 -13.17
C LYS A 53 -4.43 14.19 -13.72
N SER A 54 -3.69 14.87 -12.86
CA SER A 54 -2.77 15.94 -13.24
C SER A 54 -1.40 15.41 -13.68
N ASN A 55 -0.66 16.24 -14.42
CA ASN A 55 0.70 15.96 -14.87
C ASN A 55 1.72 16.66 -13.95
N PHE A 56 1.68 16.38 -12.66
CA PHE A 56 2.67 16.90 -11.74
C PHE A 56 4.05 16.28 -11.98
N ASP A 57 5.10 17.05 -11.74
CA ASP A 57 6.45 16.56 -11.62
C ASP A 57 6.59 15.60 -10.42
N ASN A 58 7.70 14.89 -10.38
CA ASN A 58 7.87 13.84 -9.38
C ASN A 58 8.03 14.37 -7.94
N LEU A 59 8.66 15.54 -7.77
CA LEU A 59 8.81 16.17 -6.46
C LEU A 59 7.44 16.62 -5.91
N SER A 60 6.65 17.29 -6.74
CA SER A 60 5.28 17.68 -6.41
C SER A 60 4.43 16.46 -6.01
N LEU A 61 4.53 15.35 -6.75
CA LEU A 61 3.83 14.09 -6.41
C LEU A 61 4.26 13.56 -5.03
N ILE A 62 5.55 13.55 -4.70
CA ILE A 62 6.04 13.15 -3.38
C ILE A 62 5.38 14.01 -2.29
N MET A 63 5.41 15.33 -2.46
CA MET A 63 4.86 16.27 -1.48
C MET A 63 3.35 16.10 -1.32
N PHE A 64 2.60 16.00 -2.41
CA PHE A 64 1.15 15.77 -2.37
C PHE A 64 0.78 14.45 -1.70
N PHE A 65 1.50 13.35 -1.97
CA PHE A 65 1.26 12.07 -1.30
C PHE A 65 1.50 12.18 0.21
N PHE A 66 2.56 12.85 0.64
CA PHE A 66 2.83 13.00 2.07
C PHE A 66 1.90 13.98 2.75
N ALA A 67 1.54 15.11 2.11
CA ALA A 67 0.54 16.04 2.65
C ALA A 67 -0.82 15.36 2.83
N SER A 68 -1.29 14.62 1.82
CA SER A 68 -2.53 13.84 1.91
C SER A 68 -2.45 12.77 3.00
N ARG A 69 -1.30 12.12 3.17
CA ARG A 69 -1.07 11.12 4.23
C ARG A 69 -1.14 11.73 5.61
N PHE A 70 -0.43 12.83 5.88
CA PHE A 70 -0.48 13.48 7.18
C PHE A 70 -1.89 13.95 7.53
N ALA A 71 -2.63 14.51 6.58
CA ALA A 71 -4.03 14.88 6.75
C ALA A 71 -4.93 13.67 7.03
N LEU A 72 -4.69 12.53 6.36
CA LEU A 72 -5.41 11.29 6.67
C LEU A 72 -5.11 10.81 8.08
N LEU A 73 -3.83 10.71 8.46
CA LEU A 73 -3.40 10.18 9.75
C LEU A 73 -3.94 11.01 10.92
N SER A 74 -4.05 12.34 10.78
CA SER A 74 -4.64 13.21 11.79
C SER A 74 -6.16 13.01 11.96
N SER A 75 -6.85 12.53 10.90
CA SER A 75 -8.30 12.31 10.90
C SER A 75 -8.72 10.89 11.34
N ILE A 76 -7.80 9.95 11.46
CA ILE A 76 -8.10 8.55 11.77
C ILE A 76 -8.54 8.42 13.23
N LYS A 77 -9.76 7.90 13.42
CA LYS A 77 -10.29 7.56 14.75
C LYS A 77 -9.63 6.29 15.32
N LYS A 78 -9.54 6.22 16.64
CA LYS A 78 -8.96 5.08 17.36
C LYS A 78 -9.72 3.78 17.03
N SER A 79 -8.97 2.74 16.65
CA SER A 79 -9.47 1.41 16.34
C SER A 79 -8.42 0.38 16.74
N ASP A 80 -8.80 -0.91 16.90
CA ASP A 80 -7.82 -1.95 17.25
C ASP A 80 -6.87 -2.18 16.07
N PHE A 81 -7.44 -2.19 14.86
CA PHE A 81 -6.67 -2.30 13.61
C PHE A 81 -6.97 -1.14 12.66
N ILE A 82 -5.91 -0.68 11.98
CA ILE A 82 -6.02 0.16 10.80
C ILE A 82 -5.39 -0.58 9.62
N VAL A 83 -6.14 -0.72 8.54
CA VAL A 83 -5.70 -1.42 7.33
C VAL A 83 -5.65 -0.42 6.18
N PHE A 84 -4.45 -0.22 5.64
CA PHE A 84 -4.21 0.67 4.50
C PHE A 84 -4.16 -0.09 3.18
N ASP A 85 -4.95 0.33 2.18
CA ASP A 85 -4.70 0.03 0.76
C ASP A 85 -3.70 1.05 0.25
N ARG A 86 -2.44 0.67 0.16
CA ARG A 86 -1.24 1.50 -0.05
C ARG A 86 -0.93 2.41 1.14
N PHE A 87 0.38 2.59 1.34
CA PHE A 87 0.94 3.51 2.32
C PHE A 87 2.25 4.11 1.78
N PHE A 88 3.17 4.52 2.63
CA PHE A 88 4.42 5.16 2.22
C PHE A 88 5.30 4.29 1.32
N ASP A 89 5.20 2.96 1.39
CA ASP A 89 5.96 2.05 0.52
C ASP A 89 5.59 2.25 -0.95
N SER A 90 4.30 2.52 -1.26
CA SER A 90 3.88 2.91 -2.60
C SER A 90 4.55 4.21 -3.06
N THR A 91 4.62 5.25 -2.21
CA THR A 91 5.30 6.49 -2.57
C THR A 91 6.77 6.23 -2.89
N TYR A 92 7.46 5.44 -2.05
CA TYR A 92 8.84 5.05 -2.33
C TYR A 92 8.95 4.28 -3.65
N ALA A 93 8.12 3.27 -3.86
CA ALA A 93 8.22 2.40 -5.02
C ALA A 93 7.99 3.16 -6.35
N TYR A 94 7.03 4.06 -6.37
CA TYR A 94 6.62 4.77 -7.57
C TYR A 94 7.42 6.05 -7.84
N GLN A 95 7.78 6.82 -6.81
CA GLN A 95 8.41 8.14 -6.93
C GLN A 95 9.93 8.13 -6.70
N LYS A 96 10.53 7.04 -6.24
CA LYS A 96 11.99 6.95 -6.12
C LYS A 96 12.63 6.63 -7.47
N TYR A 97 13.27 7.60 -8.09
CA TYR A 97 14.07 7.45 -9.31
C TYR A 97 15.58 7.49 -9.02
N ASN A 98 16.00 8.29 -8.06
CA ASN A 98 17.40 8.53 -7.73
C ASN A 98 17.62 8.65 -6.21
N SER A 99 18.86 8.97 -5.83
CA SER A 99 19.27 9.08 -4.41
C SER A 99 18.69 10.30 -3.69
N LYS A 100 18.42 11.40 -4.39
CA LYS A 100 17.82 12.62 -3.78
C LYS A 100 16.40 12.32 -3.32
N GLU A 101 15.61 11.74 -4.20
CA GLU A 101 14.22 11.34 -3.89
C GLU A 101 14.17 10.26 -2.81
N LYS A 102 15.11 9.30 -2.83
CA LYS A 102 15.25 8.32 -1.75
C LYS A 102 15.44 8.99 -0.40
N LYS A 103 16.42 9.92 -0.30
CA LYS A 103 16.69 10.65 0.95
C LYS A 103 15.47 11.43 1.41
N LEU A 104 14.82 12.18 0.51
CA LEU A 104 13.61 12.95 0.81
C LEU A 104 12.48 12.06 1.32
N ILE A 105 12.14 10.99 0.60
CA ILE A 105 11.04 10.10 0.97
C ILE A 105 11.31 9.46 2.34
N ILE A 106 12.54 9.00 2.60
CA ILE A 106 12.90 8.41 3.90
C ILE A 106 12.81 9.44 5.03
N SER A 107 13.23 10.70 4.79
CA SER A 107 13.08 11.77 5.78
C SER A 107 11.62 12.05 6.09
N LEU A 108 10.76 12.10 5.08
CA LEU A 108 9.32 12.29 5.27
C LEU A 108 8.65 11.09 5.98
N ILE A 109 9.10 9.86 5.73
CA ILE A 109 8.62 8.68 6.46
C ILE A 109 8.96 8.79 7.95
N LYS A 110 10.14 9.32 8.30
CA LYS A 110 10.56 9.50 9.70
C LYS A 110 9.70 10.50 10.48
N LEU A 111 8.98 11.39 9.79
CA LEU A 111 8.02 12.32 10.40
C LEU A 111 6.68 11.65 10.76
N ILE A 112 6.42 10.44 10.25
CA ILE A 112 5.20 9.71 10.60
C ILE A 112 5.31 9.23 12.06
N ASP A 113 4.27 9.53 12.85
CA ASP A 113 4.18 9.03 14.22
C ASP A 113 4.36 7.50 14.27
N LYS A 114 5.21 7.03 15.17
CA LYS A 114 5.56 5.61 15.33
C LYS A 114 4.34 4.70 15.46
N LYS A 115 3.23 5.20 16.04
CA LYS A 115 1.99 4.44 16.18
C LYS A 115 1.34 4.06 14.84
N PHE A 116 1.66 4.79 13.75
CA PHE A 116 1.16 4.53 12.40
C PHE A 116 2.12 3.71 11.54
N ILE A 117 3.34 3.43 12.01
CA ILE A 117 4.23 2.52 11.30
C ILE A 117 3.61 1.13 11.29
N PRO A 118 3.42 0.49 10.12
CA PRO A 118 2.80 -0.82 10.06
C PRO A 118 3.52 -1.85 10.91
N LYS A 119 2.78 -2.64 11.69
CA LYS A 119 3.34 -3.85 12.32
C LYS A 119 3.66 -4.91 11.26
N ILE A 120 2.86 -4.93 10.19
CA ILE A 120 3.09 -5.81 9.04
C ILE A 120 2.68 -5.11 7.74
N THR A 121 3.53 -5.22 6.72
CA THR A 121 3.26 -4.82 5.33
C THR A 121 3.16 -6.08 4.49
N PHE A 122 2.04 -6.30 3.81
CA PHE A 122 1.86 -7.36 2.82
C PHE A 122 2.15 -6.81 1.42
N TYR A 123 3.25 -7.23 0.84
CA TYR A 123 3.58 -6.94 -0.55
C TYR A 123 3.09 -8.06 -1.45
N LEU A 124 2.05 -7.80 -2.23
CA LEU A 124 1.50 -8.72 -3.21
C LEU A 124 2.33 -8.63 -4.49
N LYS A 125 3.36 -9.50 -4.57
CA LYS A 125 4.31 -9.55 -5.68
C LYS A 125 3.68 -10.29 -6.85
N LEU A 126 3.67 -9.67 -8.04
CA LEU A 126 3.17 -10.25 -9.27
C LEU A 126 4.29 -10.25 -10.30
N ASP A 127 4.45 -11.34 -11.05
CA ASP A 127 5.34 -11.36 -12.20
C ASP A 127 4.75 -10.64 -13.42
N LYS A 128 5.60 -10.32 -14.40
CA LYS A 128 5.20 -9.56 -15.58
C LYS A 128 4.17 -10.31 -16.46
N LYS A 129 4.27 -11.64 -16.56
CA LYS A 129 3.36 -12.48 -17.34
C LYS A 129 1.94 -12.43 -16.77
N ASN A 130 1.83 -12.63 -15.46
CA ASN A 130 0.55 -12.57 -14.75
C ASN A 130 -0.02 -11.13 -14.71
N LEU A 131 0.83 -10.11 -14.61
CA LEU A 131 0.43 -8.71 -14.72
C LEU A 131 -0.26 -8.42 -16.06
N ILE A 132 0.37 -8.80 -17.17
CA ILE A 132 -0.19 -8.60 -18.51
C ILE A 132 -1.50 -9.37 -18.67
N ARG A 133 -1.55 -10.64 -18.25
CA ARG A 133 -2.77 -11.45 -18.27
C ARG A 133 -3.93 -10.81 -17.51
N ARG A 134 -3.66 -10.28 -16.31
CA ARG A 134 -4.71 -9.64 -15.50
C ARG A 134 -5.12 -8.27 -16.03
N LYS A 135 -4.18 -7.50 -16.59
CA LYS A 135 -4.48 -6.22 -17.25
C LYS A 135 -5.44 -6.41 -18.43
N ASN A 136 -5.16 -7.41 -19.30
CA ASN A 136 -5.97 -7.67 -20.49
C ASN A 136 -7.41 -8.11 -20.16
N LYS A 137 -7.64 -8.65 -18.96
CA LYS A 137 -8.98 -9.01 -18.46
C LYS A 137 -9.78 -7.84 -17.90
N ARG A 138 -9.17 -6.65 -17.74
CA ARG A 138 -9.84 -5.45 -17.22
C ARG A 138 -10.04 -4.42 -18.34
N LEU A 139 -11.27 -3.99 -18.51
CA LEU A 139 -11.66 -2.98 -19.51
C LEU A 139 -11.21 -1.55 -19.17
N TYR A 140 -10.84 -1.28 -17.92
CA TYR A 140 -10.52 0.08 -17.46
C TYR A 140 -9.14 0.18 -16.82
N SER A 141 -8.33 1.15 -17.28
CA SER A 141 -7.10 1.62 -16.62
C SER A 141 -7.10 3.15 -16.59
N ASN A 142 -6.77 3.74 -15.47
CA ASN A 142 -6.63 5.19 -15.37
C ASN A 142 -5.29 5.68 -15.97
N LYS A 143 -5.16 7.01 -16.14
CA LYS A 143 -3.96 7.63 -16.72
C LYS A 143 -2.70 7.34 -15.90
N PHE A 144 -2.80 7.28 -14.58
CA PHE A 144 -1.72 6.99 -13.66
C PHE A 144 -1.21 5.55 -13.85
N ASP A 145 -2.11 4.57 -13.95
CA ASP A 145 -1.76 3.17 -14.20
C ASP A 145 -1.03 2.99 -15.53
N LYS A 146 -1.50 3.69 -16.59
CA LYS A 146 -0.84 3.67 -17.91
C LYS A 146 0.58 4.22 -17.83
N LYS A 147 0.80 5.36 -17.15
CA LYS A 147 2.12 6.00 -16.95
C LYS A 147 3.13 5.05 -16.32
N TYR A 148 2.73 4.27 -15.33
CA TYR A 148 3.65 3.43 -14.57
C TYR A 148 3.78 1.99 -15.08
N PHE A 149 2.94 1.56 -16.01
CA PHE A 149 3.00 0.19 -16.55
C PHE A 149 4.36 -0.15 -17.16
N GLY A 150 4.93 0.77 -17.96
CA GLY A 150 6.28 0.62 -18.54
C GLY A 150 7.42 0.61 -17.50
N GLN A 151 7.12 1.01 -16.26
CA GLN A 151 8.11 1.13 -15.19
C GLN A 151 8.02 -0.02 -14.17
N PHE A 152 7.29 -1.08 -14.49
CA PHE A 152 7.01 -2.20 -13.61
C PHE A 152 8.26 -2.75 -12.91
N SER A 153 9.33 -3.07 -13.67
CA SER A 153 10.57 -3.64 -13.13
C SER A 153 11.25 -2.69 -12.13
N ARG A 154 11.28 -1.38 -12.42
CA ARG A 154 11.82 -0.36 -11.49
C ARG A 154 11.01 -0.31 -10.20
N ILE A 155 9.68 -0.30 -10.31
CA ILE A 155 8.79 -0.23 -9.15
C ILE A 155 8.93 -1.48 -8.29
N GLN A 156 9.02 -2.67 -8.88
CA GLN A 156 9.30 -3.91 -8.13
C GLN A 156 10.63 -3.83 -7.37
N LYS A 157 11.71 -3.41 -8.06
CA LYS A 157 13.03 -3.24 -7.43
C LYS A 157 12.98 -2.26 -6.27
N ASN A 158 12.21 -1.18 -6.38
CA ASN A 158 12.04 -0.21 -5.31
C ASN A 158 11.25 -0.79 -4.11
N TYR A 159 10.23 -1.64 -4.34
CA TYR A 159 9.58 -2.39 -3.25
C TYR A 159 10.55 -3.35 -2.54
N GLU A 160 11.40 -4.03 -3.28
CA GLU A 160 12.43 -4.90 -2.72
C GLU A 160 13.50 -4.11 -1.95
N GLU A 161 13.81 -2.89 -2.38
CA GLU A 161 14.74 -2.01 -1.67
C GLU A 161 14.15 -1.50 -0.35
N ILE A 162 12.92 -0.96 -0.37
CA ILE A 162 12.30 -0.45 0.87
C ILE A 162 11.98 -1.56 1.88
N SER A 163 11.78 -2.79 1.42
CA SER A 163 11.57 -3.94 2.32
C SER A 163 12.76 -4.21 3.23
N LYS A 164 13.98 -3.83 2.80
CA LYS A 164 15.24 -3.99 3.53
C LYS A 164 15.54 -2.82 4.47
N ILE A 165 14.80 -1.70 4.34
CA ILE A 165 14.99 -0.53 5.19
C ILE A 165 14.29 -0.77 6.53
N LYS A 166 15.06 -0.71 7.62
CA LYS A 166 14.53 -0.87 8.98
C LYS A 166 13.67 0.34 9.36
N LEU A 167 12.37 0.14 9.46
CA LEU A 167 11.39 1.15 9.86
C LEU A 167 10.65 0.62 11.11
N GLY A 168 11.22 0.89 12.28
CA GLY A 168 10.73 0.36 13.56
C GLY A 168 10.77 -1.18 13.59
N GLU A 169 9.73 -1.78 14.17
CA GLU A 169 9.56 -3.24 14.27
C GLU A 169 8.72 -3.83 13.11
N ARG A 170 8.62 -3.11 12.01
CA ARG A 170 7.80 -3.51 10.87
C ARG A 170 8.27 -4.83 10.27
N LYS A 171 7.34 -5.77 10.09
CA LYS A 171 7.58 -6.97 9.29
C LYS A 171 7.09 -6.73 7.86
N PHE A 172 7.97 -6.92 6.88
CA PHE A 172 7.61 -6.84 5.46
C PHE A 172 7.49 -8.26 4.90
N VAL A 173 6.31 -8.64 4.42
CA VAL A 173 5.99 -9.99 3.94
C VAL A 173 5.64 -9.94 2.47
N SER A 174 6.49 -10.52 1.63
CA SER A 174 6.19 -10.71 0.21
C SER A 174 5.35 -11.97 0.02
N ILE A 175 4.23 -11.84 -0.69
CA ILE A 175 3.33 -12.94 -1.02
C ILE A 175 3.22 -13.02 -2.55
N ASP A 176 3.38 -14.23 -3.09
CA ASP A 176 3.15 -14.47 -4.51
C ASP A 176 1.66 -14.24 -4.85
N ALA A 177 1.41 -13.19 -5.61
CA ALA A 177 0.07 -12.82 -6.02
C ALA A 177 -0.42 -13.58 -7.26
N SER A 178 0.36 -14.49 -7.84
CA SER A 178 -0.09 -15.38 -8.93
C SER A 178 -1.03 -16.47 -8.44
N LEU A 179 -0.93 -16.83 -7.17
CA LEU A 179 -1.79 -17.79 -6.49
C LEU A 179 -3.28 -17.38 -6.54
N SER A 180 -4.17 -18.31 -6.21
CA SER A 180 -5.60 -18.03 -6.06
C SER A 180 -5.87 -17.03 -4.92
N ALA A 181 -7.02 -16.37 -4.98
CA ALA A 181 -7.38 -15.38 -3.96
C ALA A 181 -7.45 -15.99 -2.54
N ASN A 182 -7.89 -17.23 -2.42
CA ASN A 182 -7.99 -17.93 -1.14
C ASN A 182 -6.60 -18.30 -0.60
N GLU A 183 -5.72 -18.87 -1.43
CA GLU A 183 -4.35 -19.20 -1.02
C GLU A 183 -3.57 -17.96 -0.55
N VAL A 184 -3.71 -16.83 -1.27
CA VAL A 184 -3.12 -15.56 -0.85
C VAL A 184 -3.71 -15.11 0.49
N HIS A 185 -5.03 -15.24 0.67
CA HIS A 185 -5.71 -14.87 1.91
C HIS A 185 -5.23 -15.73 3.10
N ASP A 186 -5.14 -17.05 2.91
CA ASP A 186 -4.66 -17.97 3.93
C ASP A 186 -3.23 -17.63 4.38
N LYS A 187 -2.35 -17.27 3.43
CA LYS A 187 -0.99 -16.79 3.75
C LYS A 187 -1.03 -15.47 4.55
N ILE A 188 -1.96 -14.55 4.27
CA ILE A 188 -2.14 -13.32 5.03
C ILE A 188 -2.55 -13.65 6.47
N ILE A 189 -3.59 -14.47 6.66
CA ILE A 189 -4.08 -14.87 7.99
C ILE A 189 -2.99 -15.61 8.78
N LEU A 190 -2.29 -16.56 8.16
CA LEU A 190 -1.18 -17.28 8.78
C LEU A 190 -0.10 -16.31 9.29
N ASN A 191 0.29 -15.31 8.50
CA ASN A 191 1.28 -14.32 8.91
C ASN A 191 0.78 -13.41 10.03
N LEU A 192 -0.49 -13.01 10.03
CA LEU A 192 -1.09 -12.25 11.13
C LEU A 192 -1.06 -13.05 12.44
N LYS A 193 -1.36 -14.36 12.41
CA LYS A 193 -1.25 -15.28 13.55
C LYS A 193 0.20 -15.43 14.02
N LYS A 194 1.15 -15.71 13.11
CA LYS A 194 2.59 -15.82 13.42
C LYS A 194 3.13 -14.54 14.09
N CYS A 195 2.63 -13.37 13.71
CA CYS A 195 2.97 -12.09 14.33
C CYS A 195 2.19 -11.82 15.63
N LYS A 196 1.36 -12.74 16.10
CA LYS A 196 0.49 -12.57 17.29
C LYS A 196 -0.39 -11.32 17.21
N LEU A 197 -0.77 -10.91 16.00
CA LEU A 197 -1.65 -9.78 15.76
C LEU A 197 -3.12 -10.18 15.93
N ILE A 198 -3.47 -11.40 15.55
CA ILE A 198 -4.78 -12.04 15.72
C ILE A 198 -4.58 -13.43 16.37
N LYS A 199 -5.68 -13.99 16.91
CA LYS A 199 -5.75 -15.36 17.45
C LYS A 199 -5.86 -16.40 16.37
#